data_2a13e12038050499596c479ee8738530
#
_entry.id   2a13e12038050499596c479ee8738530
#
_cell.length_a   1.000
_cell.length_b   1.000
_cell.length_c   1.000
_cell.angle_alpha   90.00
_cell.angle_beta   90.00
_cell.angle_gamma   90.00
#
_symmetry.space_group_name_H-M   'P 1'
#
loop_
_entity.id
_entity.type
_entity.pdbx_description
1 polymer ?
#
loop_
_entity_poly.entity_id
_entity_poly.type
_entity_poly.pdbx_seq_one_letter_code
_entity_poly.pdbx_strand_id
1 'polypeptide(L)'
;MLTTLRNQYQTATTTAELAHFRQQAWRLYQPAAPVLVEAFGQEWWLRPGLTFTPFANAVRCTAHCAFCSEELQRYEGHQLTAKRLIDDYPAYFARLGEVLRPFRGLPLGLSLSGLEATAEPQWLRELLACLTVLEGEGVIFDEKVLYTNGSGLVTSPDLALALQDIGLTRLELSRCHDDERINQEIMRFNRNQPVRHNAVYEATLRWLHNHLAVKNSCILTRGGIATLPDVERYLAWAASLGVRQVVFRELSRLEGSYLPNVFTDWIEANRIPIEPLLAAAVPTLEAPRPGWAYAGSTFGYYYYNEHYQYQGLEVVFETSSYPALQAATATGVLQKLILHSDGTLSGDWDPDSQVLSRVGTVSVASSSADF
;
A
#
# COMPACT_ATOMS: atom_id res chain seq x y z
N MET A 1 -16.39 -13.53 -11.74
CA MET A 1 -15.60 -14.11 -10.65
C MET A 1 -15.92 -13.49 -9.31
N LEU A 2 -15.79 -12.18 -9.12
CA LEU A 2 -16.29 -11.48 -7.92
C LEU A 2 -17.74 -11.85 -7.57
N THR A 3 -18.59 -12.07 -8.58
CA THR A 3 -19.98 -12.52 -8.43
C THR A 3 -20.07 -13.91 -7.78
N THR A 4 -19.19 -14.86 -8.15
CA THR A 4 -19.21 -16.23 -7.60
C THR A 4 -18.78 -16.23 -6.11
N LEU A 5 -17.76 -15.45 -5.76
CA LEU A 5 -17.30 -15.30 -4.39
C LEU A 5 -18.36 -14.59 -3.52
N ARG A 6 -18.99 -13.54 -4.04
CA ARG A 6 -20.10 -12.86 -3.41
C ARG A 6 -21.28 -13.80 -3.15
N ASN A 7 -21.63 -14.66 -4.11
CA ASN A 7 -22.69 -15.63 -3.95
C ASN A 7 -22.35 -16.70 -2.91
N GLN A 8 -21.11 -17.21 -2.87
CA GLN A 8 -20.67 -18.16 -1.84
C GLN A 8 -20.70 -17.55 -0.44
N TYR A 9 -20.27 -16.29 -0.29
CA TYR A 9 -20.35 -15.58 0.98
C TYR A 9 -21.80 -15.31 1.40
N GLN A 10 -22.67 -14.96 0.45
CA GLN A 10 -24.10 -14.72 0.68
C GLN A 10 -24.88 -15.98 1.08
N THR A 11 -24.38 -17.17 0.77
CA THR A 11 -24.98 -18.45 1.18
C THR A 11 -24.53 -18.92 2.55
N ALA A 12 -23.48 -18.30 3.14
CA ALA A 12 -23.04 -18.62 4.48
C ALA A 12 -24.01 -18.02 5.51
N THR A 13 -24.71 -18.88 6.24
CA THR A 13 -25.76 -18.47 7.21
C THR A 13 -25.26 -18.60 8.66
N THR A 14 -24.15 -19.28 8.89
CA THR A 14 -23.59 -19.49 10.21
C THR A 14 -22.21 -18.86 10.38
N THR A 15 -21.84 -18.54 11.61
CA THR A 15 -20.47 -18.06 11.95
C THR A 15 -19.38 -19.06 11.52
N ALA A 16 -19.64 -20.36 11.62
CA ALA A 16 -18.71 -21.39 11.20
C ALA A 16 -18.51 -21.41 9.68
N GLU A 17 -19.57 -21.26 8.89
CA GLU A 17 -19.49 -21.15 7.43
C GLU A 17 -18.74 -19.89 6.98
N LEU A 18 -18.97 -18.74 7.62
CA LEU A 18 -18.24 -17.52 7.36
C LEU A 18 -16.75 -17.68 7.70
N ALA A 19 -16.41 -18.29 8.83
CA ALA A 19 -15.04 -18.56 9.20
C ALA A 19 -14.35 -19.52 8.21
N HIS A 20 -15.05 -20.56 7.79
CA HIS A 20 -14.55 -21.49 6.76
C HIS A 20 -14.33 -20.77 5.43
N PHE A 21 -15.29 -19.96 4.97
CA PHE A 21 -15.14 -19.13 3.78
C PHE A 21 -13.89 -18.26 3.84
N ARG A 22 -13.67 -17.52 4.93
CA ARG A 22 -12.51 -16.65 5.12
C ARG A 22 -11.18 -17.41 5.03
N GLN A 23 -11.13 -18.63 5.60
CA GLN A 23 -9.95 -19.50 5.50
C GLN A 23 -9.65 -19.96 4.08
N GLN A 24 -10.68 -20.12 3.24
CA GLN A 24 -10.55 -20.53 1.84
C GLN A 24 -10.38 -19.34 0.89
N ALA A 25 -10.63 -18.11 1.33
CA ALA A 25 -10.69 -16.93 0.49
C ALA A 25 -9.43 -16.74 -0.38
N TRP A 26 -8.25 -16.95 0.18
CA TRP A 26 -6.98 -16.89 -0.56
C TRP A 26 -6.88 -17.88 -1.72
N ARG A 27 -7.48 -19.07 -1.58
CA ARG A 27 -7.49 -20.11 -2.61
C ARG A 27 -8.45 -19.80 -3.75
N LEU A 28 -9.36 -18.84 -3.53
CA LEU A 28 -10.36 -18.44 -4.51
C LEU A 28 -9.85 -17.30 -5.41
N TYR A 29 -8.69 -16.73 -5.11
CA TYR A 29 -8.07 -15.73 -5.98
C TYR A 29 -7.62 -16.37 -7.28
N GLN A 30 -8.24 -15.95 -8.39
CA GLN A 30 -7.81 -16.34 -9.73
C GLN A 30 -7.35 -15.06 -10.43
N PRO A 31 -6.05 -14.86 -10.56
CA PRO A 31 -5.53 -13.70 -11.26
C PRO A 31 -5.91 -13.73 -12.76
N ALA A 32 -6.02 -12.56 -13.37
CA ALA A 32 -6.07 -12.46 -14.84
C ALA A 32 -4.85 -13.16 -15.47
N ALA A 33 -4.98 -13.65 -16.69
CA ALA A 33 -3.84 -14.24 -17.39
C ALA A 33 -2.69 -13.20 -17.49
N PRO A 34 -1.44 -13.61 -17.27
CA PRO A 34 -0.32 -12.71 -17.44
C PRO A 34 -0.15 -12.34 -18.92
N VAL A 35 0.39 -11.15 -19.17
CA VAL A 35 0.74 -10.69 -20.52
C VAL A 35 2.26 -10.71 -20.69
N LEU A 36 2.72 -11.06 -21.90
CA LEU A 36 4.13 -11.01 -22.24
C LEU A 36 4.47 -9.62 -22.74
N VAL A 37 5.51 -9.01 -22.18
CA VAL A 37 6.02 -7.68 -22.57
C VAL A 37 7.53 -7.78 -22.82
N GLU A 38 7.97 -7.28 -23.96
CA GLU A 38 9.38 -7.12 -24.25
C GLU A 38 9.87 -5.77 -23.68
N ALA A 39 10.82 -5.84 -22.75
CA ALA A 39 11.44 -4.67 -22.16
C ALA A 39 12.90 -4.96 -21.79
N PHE A 40 13.78 -3.96 -21.99
CA PHE A 40 15.22 -4.05 -21.67
C PHE A 40 15.93 -5.24 -22.33
N GLY A 41 15.49 -5.63 -23.54
CA GLY A 41 16.07 -6.74 -24.31
C GLY A 41 15.70 -8.13 -23.82
N GLN A 42 14.68 -8.25 -23.00
CA GLN A 42 14.15 -9.51 -22.46
C GLN A 42 12.65 -9.54 -22.49
N GLU A 43 12.07 -10.74 -22.45
CA GLU A 43 10.64 -10.98 -22.33
C GLU A 43 10.25 -11.16 -20.85
N TRP A 44 9.19 -10.46 -20.43
CA TRP A 44 8.69 -10.47 -19.05
C TRP A 44 7.20 -10.82 -19.01
N TRP A 45 6.85 -11.76 -18.17
CA TRP A 45 5.45 -12.03 -17.86
C TRP A 45 4.94 -11.08 -16.78
N LEU A 46 3.99 -10.23 -17.10
CA LEU A 46 3.43 -9.23 -16.20
C LEU A 46 1.97 -9.51 -15.86
N ARG A 47 1.59 -9.26 -14.61
CA ARG A 47 0.19 -9.28 -14.20
C ARG A 47 -0.51 -8.01 -14.72
N PRO A 48 -1.65 -8.10 -15.46
CA PRO A 48 -2.43 -6.92 -15.82
C PRO A 48 -2.83 -6.11 -14.58
N GLY A 49 -2.68 -4.78 -14.64
CA GLY A 49 -2.95 -3.89 -13.52
C GLY A 49 -1.93 -3.97 -12.37
N LEU A 50 -0.69 -4.45 -12.65
CA LEU A 50 0.38 -4.41 -11.65
C LEU A 50 0.68 -2.97 -11.21
N THR A 51 1.16 -2.82 -9.97
CA THR A 51 1.52 -1.50 -9.45
C THR A 51 2.94 -1.10 -9.87
N PHE A 52 3.12 0.17 -10.18
CA PHE A 52 4.42 0.82 -10.27
C PHE A 52 4.64 1.69 -9.04
N THR A 53 5.79 1.56 -8.40
CA THR A 53 6.18 2.33 -7.20
C THR A 53 7.53 3.01 -7.46
N PRO A 54 7.55 4.34 -7.66
CA PRO A 54 8.77 5.12 -7.47
C PRO A 54 9.02 5.18 -5.96
N PHE A 55 10.04 4.47 -5.46
CA PHE A 55 10.23 4.32 -4.01
C PHE A 55 10.57 5.67 -3.36
N ALA A 56 9.77 6.08 -2.37
CA ALA A 56 9.79 7.41 -1.79
C ALA A 56 10.91 7.59 -0.74
N ASN A 57 12.15 7.50 -1.16
CA ASN A 57 13.33 7.62 -0.30
C ASN A 57 14.25 8.81 -0.64
N ALA A 58 13.65 9.94 -1.03
CA ALA A 58 14.36 11.21 -1.18
C ALA A 58 14.98 11.69 0.14
N VAL A 59 14.25 11.51 1.25
CA VAL A 59 14.70 11.76 2.62
C VAL A 59 14.27 10.63 3.54
N ARG A 60 14.83 10.59 4.74
CA ARG A 60 14.41 9.62 5.75
C ARG A 60 12.97 9.87 6.18
N CYS A 61 12.25 8.79 6.49
CA CYS A 61 10.88 8.89 7.00
C CYS A 61 10.81 9.73 8.26
N THR A 62 9.72 10.48 8.41
CA THR A 62 9.42 11.36 9.54
C THR A 62 8.88 10.62 10.77
N ALA A 63 8.68 9.30 10.66
CA ALA A 63 8.23 8.41 11.72
C ALA A 63 9.06 7.12 11.73
N HIS A 64 9.07 6.43 12.88
CA HIS A 64 9.74 5.15 13.10
C HIS A 64 8.73 4.12 13.61
N CYS A 65 7.70 3.87 12.78
CA CYS A 65 6.59 2.99 13.15
C CYS A 65 7.08 1.64 13.67
N ALA A 66 6.52 1.16 14.77
CA ALA A 66 6.92 -0.10 15.38
C ALA A 66 6.70 -1.32 14.46
N PHE A 67 5.80 -1.17 13.47
CA PHE A 67 5.43 -2.18 12.47
C PHE A 67 6.06 -1.94 11.09
N CYS A 68 7.10 -1.11 10.97
CA CYS A 68 7.62 -0.68 9.67
C CYS A 68 8.17 -1.87 8.87
N SER A 69 7.56 -2.16 7.73
CA SER A 69 8.00 -3.22 6.81
C SER A 69 9.36 -2.95 6.18
N GLU A 70 9.75 -1.66 6.10
CA GLU A 70 11.03 -1.24 5.53
C GLU A 70 12.24 -1.58 6.42
N GLU A 71 12.00 -2.12 7.62
CA GLU A 71 13.03 -2.63 8.54
C GLU A 71 13.12 -4.16 8.56
N LEU A 72 12.35 -4.85 7.71
CA LEU A 72 12.33 -6.31 7.62
C LEU A 72 13.43 -6.82 6.68
N GLN A 73 14.25 -7.75 7.16
CA GLN A 73 15.36 -8.36 6.42
C GLN A 73 15.04 -9.79 6.04
N ARG A 74 15.23 -10.16 4.78
CA ARG A 74 14.97 -11.53 4.27
C ARG A 74 16.14 -12.49 4.50
N TYR A 75 17.37 -11.97 4.50
CA TYR A 75 18.61 -12.75 4.63
C TYR A 75 19.73 -11.89 5.21
N GLU A 76 20.78 -12.53 5.71
CA GLU A 76 21.97 -11.81 6.17
C GLU A 76 22.60 -10.98 5.05
N GLY A 77 22.91 -9.72 5.34
CA GLY A 77 23.47 -8.79 4.36
C GLY A 77 22.45 -8.15 3.43
N HIS A 78 21.14 -8.44 3.58
CA HIS A 78 20.09 -7.77 2.84
C HIS A 78 20.19 -6.24 3.02
N GLN A 79 20.38 -5.52 1.92
CA GLN A 79 20.48 -4.07 1.94
C GLN A 79 19.09 -3.45 1.82
N LEU A 80 18.60 -2.92 2.92
CA LEU A 80 17.28 -2.28 2.97
C LEU A 80 17.25 -1.04 2.07
N THR A 81 16.32 -1.00 1.13
CA THR A 81 16.12 0.13 0.20
C THR A 81 15.90 1.45 0.96
N ALA A 82 15.17 1.41 2.07
CA ALA A 82 14.90 2.57 2.93
C ALA A 82 16.17 3.27 3.49
N LYS A 83 17.31 2.62 3.47
CA LYS A 83 18.60 3.19 3.95
C LYS A 83 19.42 3.86 2.84
N ARG A 84 19.01 3.71 1.57
CA ARG A 84 19.66 4.32 0.41
C ARG A 84 18.80 5.47 -0.08
N LEU A 85 19.21 6.70 0.22
CA LEU A 85 18.51 7.89 -0.28
C LEU A 85 18.86 8.15 -1.75
N ILE A 86 18.01 8.90 -2.43
CA ILE A 86 18.25 9.39 -3.79
C ILE A 86 19.26 10.53 -3.69
N ASP A 87 20.44 10.36 -4.28
CA ASP A 87 21.52 11.37 -4.23
C ASP A 87 21.42 12.40 -5.37
N ASP A 88 20.86 12.03 -6.52
CA ASP A 88 20.76 12.86 -7.72
C ASP A 88 19.34 12.81 -8.29
N TYR A 89 18.53 13.81 -8.01
CA TYR A 89 17.13 13.90 -8.49
C TYR A 89 17.04 13.97 -10.01
N PRO A 90 17.79 14.83 -10.72
CA PRO A 90 17.79 14.84 -12.18
C PRO A 90 18.08 13.48 -12.82
N ALA A 91 19.11 12.78 -12.34
CA ALA A 91 19.44 11.45 -12.82
C ALA A 91 18.32 10.43 -12.51
N TYR A 92 17.73 10.48 -11.31
CA TYR A 92 16.61 9.63 -10.93
C TYR A 92 15.38 9.86 -11.84
N PHE A 93 15.01 11.12 -12.12
CA PHE A 93 13.85 11.42 -12.97
C PHE A 93 14.10 11.12 -14.45
N ALA A 94 15.33 11.30 -14.96
CA ALA A 94 15.69 10.83 -16.28
C ALA A 94 15.51 9.30 -16.38
N ARG A 95 16.00 8.57 -15.36
CA ARG A 95 15.86 7.12 -15.27
C ARG A 95 14.40 6.68 -15.14
N LEU A 96 13.59 7.39 -14.38
CA LEU A 96 12.14 7.14 -14.30
C LEU A 96 11.48 7.14 -15.69
N GLY A 97 11.83 8.13 -16.53
CA GLY A 97 11.36 8.19 -17.91
C GLY A 97 11.84 6.99 -18.74
N GLU A 98 13.12 6.61 -18.63
CA GLU A 98 13.67 5.46 -19.35
C GLU A 98 12.95 4.15 -19.00
N VAL A 99 12.71 3.90 -17.70
CA VAL A 99 12.15 2.62 -17.24
C VAL A 99 10.65 2.50 -17.47
N LEU A 100 9.90 3.59 -17.59
CA LEU A 100 8.46 3.55 -17.83
C LEU A 100 8.09 3.52 -19.32
N ARG A 101 8.91 4.08 -20.21
CA ARG A 101 8.61 4.11 -21.65
C ARG A 101 8.38 2.75 -22.30
N PRO A 102 9.06 1.66 -21.93
CA PRO A 102 8.74 0.32 -22.45
C PRO A 102 7.35 -0.19 -22.12
N PHE A 103 6.69 0.36 -21.09
CA PHE A 103 5.35 -0.04 -20.65
C PHE A 103 4.22 0.88 -21.15
N ARG A 104 4.48 1.73 -22.15
CA ARG A 104 3.44 2.55 -22.81
C ARG A 104 2.30 1.68 -23.31
N GLY A 105 1.07 2.16 -23.09
CA GLY A 105 -0.16 1.44 -23.46
C GLY A 105 -0.54 0.31 -22.52
N LEU A 106 0.33 -0.06 -21.56
CA LEU A 106 -0.02 -1.03 -20.51
C LEU A 106 -0.59 -0.29 -19.31
N PRO A 107 -1.84 -0.59 -18.88
CA PRO A 107 -2.40 0.00 -17.67
C PRO A 107 -1.63 -0.44 -16.41
N LEU A 108 -1.19 0.55 -15.62
CA LEU A 108 -0.46 0.37 -14.36
C LEU A 108 -1.24 1.03 -13.21
N GLY A 109 -1.10 0.52 -11.99
CA GLY A 109 -1.48 1.26 -10.79
C GLY A 109 -0.28 2.06 -10.28
N LEU A 110 -0.40 3.37 -10.08
CA LEU A 110 0.64 4.17 -9.41
C LEU A 110 0.50 4.06 -7.90
N SER A 111 1.54 3.58 -7.23
CA SER A 111 1.59 3.51 -5.76
C SER A 111 2.71 4.42 -5.24
N LEU A 112 2.35 5.59 -4.72
CA LEU A 112 3.28 6.48 -4.03
C LEU A 112 3.43 5.99 -2.59
N SER A 113 4.42 5.13 -2.37
CA SER A 113 4.68 4.43 -1.11
C SER A 113 6.19 4.20 -0.90
N GLY A 114 6.54 3.43 0.11
CA GLY A 114 7.89 3.25 0.58
C GLY A 114 8.05 3.97 1.93
N LEU A 115 8.96 4.94 2.04
CA LEU A 115 9.09 5.75 3.26
C LEU A 115 7.91 6.74 3.41
N GLU A 116 8.18 8.03 3.39
CA GLU A 116 7.13 9.07 3.46
C GLU A 116 7.24 9.99 2.23
N ALA A 117 6.41 9.74 1.23
CA ALA A 117 6.49 10.43 -0.06
C ALA A 117 6.31 11.96 0.05
N THR A 118 5.61 12.44 1.08
CA THR A 118 5.37 13.88 1.30
C THR A 118 6.47 14.56 2.12
N ALA A 119 7.43 13.79 2.67
CA ALA A 119 8.48 14.34 3.55
C ALA A 119 9.45 15.27 2.83
N GLU A 120 9.63 15.09 1.50
CA GLU A 120 10.42 15.97 0.64
C GLU A 120 9.51 16.60 -0.44
N PRO A 121 8.93 17.77 -0.19
CA PRO A 121 7.97 18.40 -1.09
C PRO A 121 8.51 18.69 -2.49
N GLN A 122 9.80 19.04 -2.62
CA GLN A 122 10.41 19.32 -3.91
C GLN A 122 10.48 18.04 -4.74
N TRP A 123 10.98 16.96 -4.19
CA TRP A 123 11.05 15.67 -4.88
C TRP A 123 9.66 15.21 -5.34
N LEU A 124 8.65 15.35 -4.48
CA LEU A 124 7.29 14.95 -4.84
C LEU A 124 6.73 15.78 -6.00
N ARG A 125 6.91 17.12 -6.00
CA ARG A 125 6.47 17.97 -7.12
C ARG A 125 7.17 17.61 -8.42
N GLU A 126 8.48 17.39 -8.39
CA GLU A 126 9.26 16.98 -9.56
C GLU A 126 8.82 15.61 -10.08
N LEU A 127 8.56 14.65 -9.17
CA LEU A 127 7.98 13.35 -9.50
C LEU A 127 6.63 13.50 -10.22
N LEU A 128 5.70 14.28 -9.64
CA LEU A 128 4.37 14.46 -10.22
C LEU A 128 4.46 15.12 -11.62
N ALA A 129 5.33 16.11 -11.78
CA ALA A 129 5.56 16.76 -13.08
C ALA A 129 6.13 15.75 -14.11
N CYS A 130 7.10 14.93 -13.72
CA CYS A 130 7.66 13.89 -14.59
C CYS A 130 6.60 12.85 -14.99
N LEU A 131 5.77 12.41 -14.06
CA LEU A 131 4.68 11.46 -14.33
C LEU A 131 3.64 12.05 -15.29
N THR A 132 3.28 13.33 -15.13
CA THR A 132 2.37 14.02 -16.06
C THR A 132 2.92 14.05 -17.49
N VAL A 133 4.23 14.29 -17.67
CA VAL A 133 4.87 14.23 -18.98
C VAL A 133 4.78 12.81 -19.55
N LEU A 134 5.07 11.80 -18.75
CA LEU A 134 5.02 10.41 -19.18
C LEU A 134 3.61 9.93 -19.54
N GLU A 135 2.58 10.39 -18.83
CA GLU A 135 1.18 10.16 -19.23
C GLU A 135 0.88 10.79 -20.60
N GLY A 136 1.37 12.02 -20.85
CA GLY A 136 1.30 12.65 -22.17
C GLY A 136 2.04 11.89 -23.27
N GLU A 137 3.05 11.09 -22.91
CA GLU A 137 3.80 10.20 -23.80
C GLU A 137 3.15 8.81 -23.98
N GLY A 138 2.03 8.52 -23.31
CA GLY A 138 1.26 7.28 -23.44
C GLY A 138 1.51 6.24 -22.34
N VAL A 139 2.15 6.58 -21.23
CA VAL A 139 2.11 5.77 -20.00
C VAL A 139 0.71 5.91 -19.39
N ILE A 140 0.11 4.81 -18.98
CA ILE A 140 -1.27 4.80 -18.45
C ILE A 140 -1.26 4.40 -16.98
N PHE A 141 -1.82 5.25 -16.11
CA PHE A 141 -2.09 4.92 -14.72
C PHE A 141 -3.61 4.88 -14.48
N ASP A 142 -4.16 3.66 -14.34
CA ASP A 142 -5.60 3.45 -14.09
C ASP A 142 -6.00 3.88 -12.66
N GLU A 143 -5.09 3.75 -11.70
CA GLU A 143 -5.27 4.16 -10.32
C GLU A 143 -4.00 4.85 -9.82
N LYS A 144 -4.16 5.94 -9.07
CA LYS A 144 -3.06 6.69 -8.45
C LYS A 144 -3.33 6.80 -6.96
N VAL A 145 -2.50 6.15 -6.13
CA VAL A 145 -2.67 6.09 -4.68
C VAL A 145 -1.44 6.65 -3.97
N LEU A 146 -1.66 7.50 -2.98
CA LEU A 146 -0.64 7.96 -2.05
C LEU A 146 -0.89 7.38 -0.67
N TYR A 147 0.13 6.71 -0.11
CA TYR A 147 0.18 6.28 1.28
C TYR A 147 1.07 7.24 2.06
N THR A 148 0.53 7.87 3.11
CA THR A 148 1.26 8.91 3.84
C THR A 148 0.89 8.93 5.32
N ASN A 149 1.83 9.35 6.15
CA ASN A 149 1.58 9.69 7.55
C ASN A 149 1.12 11.16 7.73
N GLY A 150 1.07 11.92 6.63
CA GLY A 150 0.59 13.30 6.57
C GLY A 150 1.58 14.39 6.94
N SER A 151 2.80 14.04 7.36
CA SER A 151 3.75 15.03 7.88
C SER A 151 4.10 16.13 6.87
N GLY A 152 4.35 15.78 5.61
CA GLY A 152 4.65 16.76 4.57
C GLY A 152 3.45 17.60 4.16
N LEU A 153 2.23 17.05 4.23
CA LEU A 153 1.00 17.79 3.93
C LEU A 153 0.69 18.86 5.00
N VAL A 154 1.18 18.68 6.23
CA VAL A 154 1.11 19.71 7.28
C VAL A 154 2.07 20.86 6.99
N THR A 155 3.27 20.57 6.52
CA THR A 155 4.32 21.59 6.28
C THR A 155 4.21 22.24 4.91
N SER A 156 3.64 21.55 3.94
CA SER A 156 3.46 22.01 2.55
C SER A 156 2.06 21.65 2.04
N PRO A 157 1.01 22.36 2.51
CA PRO A 157 -0.37 22.03 2.17
C PRO A 157 -0.68 22.09 0.66
N ASP A 158 0.05 22.90 -0.09
CA ASP A 158 -0.05 23.02 -1.55
C ASP A 158 0.27 21.72 -2.31
N LEU A 159 0.94 20.76 -1.68
CA LEU A 159 1.09 19.41 -2.23
C LEU A 159 -0.25 18.72 -2.53
N ALA A 160 -1.30 19.02 -1.75
CA ALA A 160 -2.62 18.46 -2.03
C ALA A 160 -3.20 18.95 -3.34
N LEU A 161 -2.93 20.18 -3.74
CA LEU A 161 -3.34 20.71 -5.04
C LEU A 161 -2.55 20.02 -6.17
N ALA A 162 -1.25 19.85 -6.02
CA ALA A 162 -0.44 19.11 -7.00
C ALA A 162 -0.89 17.64 -7.15
N LEU A 163 -1.30 17.00 -6.06
CA LEU A 163 -1.87 15.65 -6.08
C LEU A 163 -3.27 15.62 -6.72
N GLN A 164 -4.06 16.66 -6.55
CA GLN A 164 -5.35 16.82 -7.22
C GLN A 164 -5.15 17.00 -8.74
N ASP A 165 -4.18 17.82 -9.15
CA ASP A 165 -3.89 18.13 -10.56
C ASP A 165 -3.45 16.89 -11.35
N ILE A 166 -2.68 15.97 -10.74
CA ILE A 166 -2.33 14.68 -11.38
C ILE A 166 -3.50 13.68 -11.39
N GLY A 167 -4.63 14.04 -10.80
CA GLY A 167 -5.79 13.14 -10.68
C GLY A 167 -5.57 11.99 -9.70
N LEU A 168 -5.02 12.29 -8.50
CA LEU A 168 -4.87 11.27 -7.45
C LEU A 168 -6.23 10.62 -7.15
N THR A 169 -6.30 9.30 -7.33
CA THR A 169 -7.53 8.54 -7.12
C THR A 169 -7.88 8.44 -5.63
N ARG A 170 -6.86 8.27 -4.77
CA ARG A 170 -7.03 8.07 -3.34
C ARG A 170 -5.79 8.46 -2.55
N LEU A 171 -5.99 9.15 -1.44
CA LEU A 171 -4.99 9.38 -0.41
C LEU A 171 -5.31 8.50 0.81
N GLU A 172 -4.41 7.63 1.22
CA GLU A 172 -4.51 6.85 2.43
C GLU A 172 -3.68 7.48 3.55
N LEU A 173 -4.37 8.13 4.49
CA LEU A 173 -3.76 8.86 5.59
C LEU A 173 -3.67 7.98 6.82
N SER A 174 -2.46 7.73 7.29
CA SER A 174 -2.19 6.82 8.40
C SER A 174 -2.46 7.46 9.76
N ARG A 175 -3.29 6.82 10.56
CA ARG A 175 -3.48 7.12 11.99
C ARG A 175 -3.89 5.84 12.70
N CYS A 176 -3.06 5.31 13.59
CA CYS A 176 -3.27 4.00 14.20
C CYS A 176 -4.15 4.05 15.46
N HIS A 177 -4.44 5.24 16.01
CA HIS A 177 -5.30 5.41 17.18
C HIS A 177 -5.88 6.81 17.27
N ASP A 178 -7.09 6.94 17.83
CA ASP A 178 -7.78 8.19 18.16
C ASP A 178 -7.16 8.90 19.38
N ASP A 179 -6.51 8.18 20.29
CA ASP A 179 -5.70 8.76 21.37
C ASP A 179 -4.29 9.08 20.87
N GLU A 180 -3.86 10.33 21.05
CA GLU A 180 -2.56 10.85 20.58
C GLU A 180 -1.38 10.09 21.18
N ARG A 181 -1.42 9.77 22.48
CA ARG A 181 -0.34 9.08 23.17
C ARG A 181 -0.16 7.66 22.66
N ILE A 182 -1.27 6.92 22.52
CA ILE A 182 -1.24 5.54 21.99
C ILE A 182 -0.78 5.55 20.53
N ASN A 183 -1.29 6.49 19.73
CA ASN A 183 -0.82 6.64 18.34
C ASN A 183 0.68 6.91 18.28
N GLN A 184 1.22 7.75 19.18
CA GLN A 184 2.64 8.04 19.22
C GLN A 184 3.49 6.84 19.65
N GLU A 185 2.98 5.96 20.50
CA GLU A 185 3.66 4.71 20.89
C GLU A 185 3.77 3.73 19.71
N ILE A 186 2.79 3.76 18.78
CA ILE A 186 2.72 2.88 17.60
C ILE A 186 3.49 3.48 16.41
N MET A 187 3.17 4.74 16.03
CA MET A 187 3.74 5.38 14.83
C MET A 187 5.08 6.06 15.08
N ARG A 188 5.39 6.46 16.31
CA ARG A 188 6.71 7.00 16.72
C ARG A 188 7.20 8.15 15.84
N PHE A 189 6.35 9.16 15.62
CA PHE A 189 6.76 10.37 14.91
C PHE A 189 7.96 11.05 15.58
N ASN A 190 8.85 11.62 14.76
CA ASN A 190 9.94 12.46 15.25
C ASN A 190 9.38 13.65 16.04
N ARG A 191 10.12 14.10 17.06
CA ARG A 191 9.66 15.15 18.01
C ARG A 191 9.27 16.46 17.34
N ASN A 192 9.89 16.79 16.23
CA ASN A 192 9.65 18.01 15.44
C ASN A 192 8.48 17.90 14.46
N GLN A 193 7.78 16.76 14.40
CA GLN A 193 6.67 16.56 13.47
C GLN A 193 5.34 17.03 14.10
N PRO A 194 4.74 18.15 13.61
CA PRO A 194 3.48 18.64 14.19
C PRO A 194 2.30 17.68 14.07
N VAL A 195 2.27 16.86 12.99
CA VAL A 195 1.22 15.87 12.72
C VAL A 195 1.05 14.83 13.83
N ARG A 196 2.04 14.66 14.70
CA ARG A 196 1.94 13.79 15.89
C ARG A 196 0.79 14.20 16.81
N HIS A 197 0.44 15.50 16.84
CA HIS A 197 -0.64 16.04 17.67
C HIS A 197 -1.98 15.91 16.99
N ASN A 198 -3.00 15.40 17.70
CA ASN A 198 -4.33 15.20 17.17
C ASN A 198 -4.91 16.48 16.57
N ALA A 199 -4.79 17.61 17.25
CA ALA A 199 -5.31 18.88 16.78
C ALA A 199 -4.78 19.25 15.38
N VAL A 200 -3.48 19.01 15.11
CA VAL A 200 -2.87 19.27 13.79
C VAL A 200 -3.33 18.23 12.76
N TYR A 201 -3.31 16.95 13.11
CA TYR A 201 -3.77 15.88 12.23
C TYR A 201 -5.24 16.11 11.80
N GLU A 202 -6.13 16.38 12.75
CA GLU A 202 -7.55 16.60 12.50
C GLU A 202 -7.83 17.84 11.64
N ALA A 203 -7.10 18.94 11.90
CA ALA A 203 -7.19 20.14 11.06
C ALA A 203 -6.74 19.86 9.61
N THR A 204 -5.63 19.13 9.46
CA THR A 204 -5.10 18.72 8.15
C THR A 204 -6.09 17.81 7.43
N LEU A 205 -6.65 16.83 8.12
CA LEU A 205 -7.62 15.90 7.55
C LEU A 205 -8.88 16.61 7.05
N ARG A 206 -9.47 17.53 7.87
CA ARG A 206 -10.63 18.33 7.45
C ARG A 206 -10.33 19.18 6.22
N TRP A 207 -9.12 19.73 6.13
CA TRP A 207 -8.70 20.50 4.96
C TRP A 207 -8.53 19.63 3.71
N LEU A 208 -7.89 18.46 3.84
CA LEU A 208 -7.67 17.51 2.75
C LEU A 208 -8.97 17.01 2.12
N HIS A 209 -10.03 16.81 2.90
CA HIS A 209 -11.33 16.37 2.39
C HIS A 209 -11.95 17.33 1.36
N ASN A 210 -11.55 18.61 1.35
CA ASN A 210 -12.03 19.57 0.36
C ASN A 210 -11.31 19.44 -1.00
N HIS A 211 -10.21 18.68 -1.07
CA HIS A 211 -9.36 18.60 -2.25
C HIS A 211 -9.19 17.18 -2.77
N LEU A 212 -9.17 16.19 -1.90
CA LEU A 212 -8.81 14.80 -2.22
C LEU A 212 -9.80 13.79 -1.64
N ALA A 213 -9.90 12.64 -2.29
CA ALA A 213 -10.56 11.47 -1.72
C ALA A 213 -9.64 10.86 -0.65
N VAL A 214 -9.94 11.12 0.63
CA VAL A 214 -9.13 10.67 1.76
C VAL A 214 -9.75 9.46 2.41
N LYS A 215 -8.92 8.44 2.66
CA LYS A 215 -9.21 7.24 3.41
C LYS A 215 -8.31 7.18 4.64
N ASN A 216 -8.87 7.03 5.84
CA ASN A 216 -8.05 6.78 7.01
C ASN A 216 -7.54 5.33 7.02
N SER A 217 -6.26 5.17 7.30
CA SER A 217 -5.61 3.86 7.43
C SER A 217 -5.16 3.63 8.86
N CYS A 218 -5.68 2.59 9.49
CA CYS A 218 -5.41 2.19 10.87
C CYS A 218 -4.87 0.76 10.92
N ILE A 219 -3.73 0.56 11.56
CA ILE A 219 -3.19 -0.78 11.81
C ILE A 219 -3.80 -1.33 13.09
N LEU A 220 -4.36 -2.55 13.02
CA LEU A 220 -4.87 -3.29 14.16
C LEU A 220 -3.71 -3.82 15.01
N THR A 221 -3.66 -3.42 16.28
CA THR A 221 -2.56 -3.82 17.17
C THR A 221 -3.04 -4.10 18.58
N ARG A 222 -2.39 -5.04 19.24
CA ARG A 222 -2.56 -5.25 20.69
C ARG A 222 -2.10 -3.98 21.42
N GLY A 223 -2.92 -3.45 22.30
CA GLY A 223 -2.66 -2.16 22.97
C GLY A 223 -3.05 -0.91 22.17
N GLY A 224 -3.51 -1.09 20.92
CA GLY A 224 -4.16 -0.07 20.10
C GLY A 224 -5.61 -0.43 19.81
N ILE A 225 -5.99 -0.47 18.53
CA ILE A 225 -7.32 -0.94 18.09
C ILE A 225 -7.26 -2.47 17.98
N ALA A 226 -7.92 -3.16 18.91
CA ALA A 226 -7.83 -4.62 19.05
C ALA A 226 -9.19 -5.34 19.15
N THR A 227 -10.25 -4.62 19.48
CA THR A 227 -11.59 -5.17 19.70
C THR A 227 -12.63 -4.43 18.86
N LEU A 228 -13.79 -5.04 18.64
CA LEU A 228 -14.86 -4.36 17.90
C LEU A 228 -15.32 -3.04 18.57
N PRO A 229 -15.45 -2.93 19.90
CA PRO A 229 -15.69 -1.63 20.54
C PRO A 229 -14.61 -0.58 20.26
N ASP A 230 -13.31 -0.98 20.14
CA ASP A 230 -12.25 -0.04 19.76
C ASP A 230 -12.43 0.43 18.32
N VAL A 231 -12.77 -0.49 17.40
CA VAL A 231 -13.09 -0.17 16.00
C VAL A 231 -14.27 0.81 15.95
N GLU A 232 -15.36 0.55 16.64
CA GLU A 232 -16.56 1.40 16.66
C GLU A 232 -16.25 2.80 17.24
N ARG A 233 -15.44 2.89 18.29
CA ARG A 233 -14.95 4.17 18.86
C ARG A 233 -14.11 4.95 17.83
N TYR A 234 -13.15 4.28 17.17
CA TYR A 234 -12.33 4.89 16.12
C TYR A 234 -13.17 5.38 14.94
N LEU A 235 -14.17 4.61 14.51
CA LEU A 235 -15.09 4.98 13.44
C LEU A 235 -15.92 6.21 13.82
N ALA A 236 -16.41 6.28 15.06
CA ALA A 236 -17.13 7.45 15.56
C ALA A 236 -16.26 8.71 15.56
N TRP A 237 -15.00 8.59 15.98
CA TRP A 237 -14.02 9.68 15.91
C TRP A 237 -13.76 10.09 14.45
N ALA A 238 -13.48 9.15 13.56
CA ALA A 238 -13.24 9.42 12.14
C ALA A 238 -14.46 10.10 11.48
N ALA A 239 -15.67 9.64 11.76
CA ALA A 239 -16.92 10.24 11.27
C ALA A 239 -17.06 11.71 11.73
N SER A 240 -16.69 12.03 12.97
CA SER A 240 -16.73 13.40 13.53
C SER A 240 -15.80 14.36 12.78
N LEU A 241 -14.81 13.84 12.06
CA LEU A 241 -13.85 14.58 11.24
C LEU A 241 -14.26 14.67 9.76
N GLY A 242 -15.40 14.07 9.39
CA GLY A 242 -15.88 14.05 8.00
C GLY A 242 -15.30 12.89 7.16
N VAL A 243 -14.55 11.96 7.75
CA VAL A 243 -14.07 10.77 7.07
C VAL A 243 -15.26 9.91 6.63
N ARG A 244 -15.18 9.38 5.40
CA ARG A 244 -16.19 8.48 4.85
C ARG A 244 -15.69 7.06 4.62
N GLN A 245 -14.37 6.89 4.58
CA GLN A 245 -13.74 5.59 4.33
C GLN A 245 -12.64 5.33 5.36
N VAL A 246 -12.65 4.16 5.97
CA VAL A 246 -11.62 3.71 6.92
C VAL A 246 -11.17 2.32 6.53
N VAL A 247 -9.85 2.09 6.50
CA VAL A 247 -9.29 0.75 6.37
C VAL A 247 -8.58 0.35 7.67
N PHE A 248 -8.97 -0.78 8.20
CA PHE A 248 -8.29 -1.46 9.30
C PHE A 248 -7.42 -2.57 8.73
N ARG A 249 -6.11 -2.47 8.94
CA ARG A 249 -5.14 -3.44 8.44
C ARG A 249 -4.64 -4.33 9.56
N GLU A 250 -4.76 -5.61 9.36
CA GLU A 250 -4.04 -6.60 10.15
C GLU A 250 -2.54 -6.48 9.85
N LEU A 251 -1.69 -6.60 10.87
CA LEU A 251 -0.26 -6.80 10.65
C LEU A 251 -0.03 -8.06 9.83
N SER A 252 0.78 -7.97 8.79
CA SER A 252 1.02 -9.08 7.87
C SER A 252 1.54 -10.33 8.60
N ARG A 253 1.10 -11.48 8.13
CA ARG A 253 1.62 -12.78 8.61
C ARG A 253 3.03 -12.95 8.11
N LEU A 254 4.01 -13.02 9.01
CA LEU A 254 5.43 -13.17 8.65
C LEU A 254 5.79 -14.63 8.39
N GLU A 255 5.40 -15.54 9.28
CA GLU A 255 5.56 -17.01 9.17
C GLU A 255 6.99 -17.42 8.74
N GLY A 256 8.00 -16.78 9.30
CA GLY A 256 9.41 -17.04 9.01
C GLY A 256 9.93 -16.47 7.68
N SER A 257 9.16 -15.61 7.01
CA SER A 257 9.59 -14.97 5.76
C SER A 257 10.74 -13.96 5.92
N TYR A 258 11.05 -13.59 7.15
CA TYR A 258 12.07 -12.59 7.48
C TYR A 258 12.95 -13.07 8.64
N LEU A 259 14.18 -12.55 8.71
CA LEU A 259 15.08 -12.76 9.83
C LEU A 259 14.51 -12.12 11.10
N PRO A 260 14.65 -12.79 12.27
CA PRO A 260 14.24 -12.23 13.55
C PRO A 260 14.94 -10.91 13.85
N ASN A 261 14.16 -9.90 14.21
CA ASN A 261 14.65 -8.61 14.70
C ASN A 261 13.55 -7.94 15.56
N VAL A 262 13.83 -6.77 16.12
CA VAL A 262 12.89 -6.06 16.99
C VAL A 262 11.57 -5.69 16.32
N PHE A 263 11.54 -5.56 15.00
CA PHE A 263 10.31 -5.27 14.24
C PHE A 263 9.50 -6.53 14.00
N THR A 264 10.13 -7.65 13.60
CA THR A 264 9.44 -8.94 13.45
C THR A 264 8.83 -9.39 14.78
N ASP A 265 9.60 -9.29 15.88
CA ASP A 265 9.14 -9.65 17.23
C ASP A 265 7.95 -8.78 17.66
N TRP A 266 8.02 -7.47 17.37
CA TRP A 266 6.93 -6.55 17.67
C TRP A 266 5.67 -6.86 16.86
N ILE A 267 5.81 -7.12 15.54
CA ILE A 267 4.70 -7.45 14.65
C ILE A 267 4.01 -8.72 15.14
N GLU A 268 4.76 -9.78 15.40
CA GLU A 268 4.20 -11.06 15.86
C GLU A 268 3.51 -10.94 17.23
N ALA A 269 4.11 -10.21 18.18
CA ALA A 269 3.55 -10.00 19.51
C ALA A 269 2.28 -9.14 19.50
N ASN A 270 2.14 -8.21 18.54
CA ASN A 270 1.05 -7.22 18.52
C ASN A 270 -0.01 -7.47 17.46
N ARG A 271 0.14 -8.49 16.62
CA ARG A 271 -0.82 -8.83 15.57
C ARG A 271 -2.19 -9.19 16.16
N ILE A 272 -3.24 -8.60 15.61
CA ILE A 272 -4.65 -8.90 15.89
C ILE A 272 -5.26 -9.45 14.61
N PRO A 273 -5.65 -10.74 14.55
CA PRO A 273 -6.37 -11.30 13.41
C PRO A 273 -7.71 -10.58 13.20
N ILE A 274 -8.08 -10.37 11.93
CA ILE A 274 -9.36 -9.72 11.60
C ILE A 274 -10.58 -10.63 11.85
N GLU A 275 -10.42 -11.94 11.77
CA GLU A 275 -11.51 -12.90 11.82
C GLU A 275 -12.41 -12.77 13.07
N PRO A 276 -11.88 -12.61 14.31
CA PRO A 276 -12.70 -12.38 15.48
C PRO A 276 -13.49 -11.06 15.44
N LEU A 277 -12.90 -10.00 14.86
CA LEU A 277 -13.55 -8.69 14.69
C LEU A 277 -14.71 -8.80 13.70
N LEU A 278 -14.48 -9.46 12.57
CA LEU A 278 -15.48 -9.69 11.54
C LEU A 278 -16.63 -10.57 12.05
N ALA A 279 -16.31 -11.64 12.80
CA ALA A 279 -17.32 -12.50 13.42
C ALA A 279 -18.17 -11.74 14.47
N ALA A 280 -17.58 -10.77 15.17
CA ALA A 280 -18.32 -9.93 16.12
C ALA A 280 -19.19 -8.87 15.44
N ALA A 281 -18.74 -8.29 14.31
CA ALA A 281 -19.49 -7.29 13.54
C ALA A 281 -20.65 -7.90 12.75
N VAL A 282 -20.37 -9.02 12.07
CA VAL A 282 -21.34 -9.74 11.23
C VAL A 282 -21.23 -11.24 11.53
N PRO A 283 -21.89 -11.71 12.60
CA PRO A 283 -21.89 -13.13 12.96
C PRO A 283 -22.48 -14.01 11.85
N THR A 284 -23.56 -13.54 11.23
CA THR A 284 -24.14 -14.08 10.00
C THR A 284 -24.62 -12.93 9.11
N LEU A 285 -24.77 -13.17 7.81
CA LEU A 285 -25.28 -12.14 6.90
C LEU A 285 -26.75 -11.76 7.19
N GLU A 286 -27.52 -12.69 7.75
CA GLU A 286 -28.95 -12.47 8.10
C GLU A 286 -29.09 -11.69 9.41
N ALA A 287 -28.11 -11.77 10.32
CA ALA A 287 -28.16 -11.16 11.64
C ALA A 287 -26.86 -10.39 11.94
N PRO A 288 -26.54 -9.33 11.18
CA PRO A 288 -25.40 -8.48 11.50
C PRO A 288 -25.67 -7.70 12.81
N ARG A 289 -24.59 -7.31 13.47
CA ARG A 289 -24.69 -6.38 14.59
C ARG A 289 -25.33 -5.07 14.12
N PRO A 290 -26.19 -4.41 14.92
CA PRO A 290 -26.83 -3.16 14.54
C PRO A 290 -25.83 -2.11 13.99
N GLY A 291 -26.14 -1.54 12.85
CA GLY A 291 -25.29 -0.57 12.15
C GLY A 291 -24.27 -1.17 11.17
N TRP A 292 -23.97 -2.46 11.24
CA TRP A 292 -23.07 -3.16 10.33
C TRP A 292 -23.83 -3.81 9.17
N ALA A 293 -23.24 -3.73 7.97
CA ALA A 293 -23.70 -4.46 6.80
C ALA A 293 -22.51 -4.86 5.93
N TYR A 294 -22.45 -6.14 5.53
CA TYR A 294 -21.43 -6.62 4.59
C TYR A 294 -21.70 -6.07 3.18
N ALA A 295 -20.67 -5.53 2.53
CA ALA A 295 -20.77 -4.93 1.20
C ALA A 295 -20.06 -5.75 0.10
N GLY A 296 -19.05 -6.54 0.46
CA GLY A 296 -18.32 -7.36 -0.50
C GLY A 296 -16.92 -7.74 -0.04
N SER A 297 -16.16 -8.43 -0.92
CA SER A 297 -14.76 -8.78 -0.69
C SER A 297 -13.95 -8.51 -1.95
N THR A 298 -12.69 -8.14 -1.78
CA THR A 298 -11.70 -8.03 -2.85
C THR A 298 -10.46 -8.84 -2.51
N PHE A 299 -9.72 -9.25 -3.54
CA PHE A 299 -8.58 -10.15 -3.40
C PHE A 299 -7.42 -9.64 -4.25
N GLY A 300 -6.22 -9.82 -3.75
CA GLY A 300 -4.99 -9.70 -4.50
C GLY A 300 -4.12 -10.95 -4.35
N TYR A 301 -2.93 -10.92 -4.91
CA TYR A 301 -2.01 -12.07 -4.88
C TYR A 301 -1.42 -12.36 -3.49
N TYR A 302 -1.53 -11.42 -2.54
CA TYR A 302 -1.06 -11.59 -1.15
C TYR A 302 -1.95 -10.91 -0.12
N TYR A 303 -3.05 -10.28 -0.52
CA TYR A 303 -3.99 -9.61 0.39
C TYR A 303 -5.44 -10.04 0.14
N TYR A 304 -6.25 -9.86 1.17
CA TYR A 304 -7.69 -10.07 1.17
C TYR A 304 -8.37 -8.95 1.95
N ASN A 305 -9.44 -8.41 1.38
CA ASN A 305 -10.23 -7.35 1.99
C ASN A 305 -11.69 -7.77 2.12
N GLU A 306 -12.31 -7.45 3.26
CA GLU A 306 -13.76 -7.42 3.41
C GLU A 306 -14.25 -5.99 3.56
N HIS A 307 -15.29 -5.64 2.82
CA HIS A 307 -15.91 -4.33 2.79
C HIS A 307 -17.21 -4.36 3.55
N TYR A 308 -17.43 -3.35 4.38
CA TYR A 308 -18.62 -3.17 5.21
C TYR A 308 -19.14 -1.75 5.11
N GLN A 309 -20.43 -1.58 5.43
CA GLN A 309 -21.02 -0.30 5.75
C GLN A 309 -21.28 -0.26 7.27
N TYR A 310 -20.90 0.85 7.91
CA TYR A 310 -21.19 1.10 9.32
C TYR A 310 -21.60 2.55 9.53
N GLN A 311 -22.87 2.80 9.88
CA GLN A 311 -23.41 4.16 10.15
C GLN A 311 -23.04 5.21 9.08
N GLY A 312 -23.07 4.83 7.80
CA GLY A 312 -22.75 5.71 6.66
C GLY A 312 -21.26 5.78 6.30
N LEU A 313 -20.40 5.05 7.00
CA LEU A 313 -18.99 4.89 6.67
C LEU A 313 -18.78 3.62 5.85
N GLU A 314 -17.89 3.70 4.86
CA GLU A 314 -17.27 2.52 4.24
C GLU A 314 -16.12 2.05 5.11
N VAL A 315 -16.16 0.80 5.53
CA VAL A 315 -15.16 0.19 6.40
C VAL A 315 -14.54 -1.01 5.69
N VAL A 316 -13.23 -1.03 5.59
CA VAL A 316 -12.48 -2.14 4.99
C VAL A 316 -11.64 -2.80 6.06
N PHE A 317 -11.71 -4.13 6.15
CA PHE A 317 -10.74 -4.93 6.90
C PHE A 317 -9.83 -5.64 5.93
N GLU A 318 -8.52 -5.40 6.06
CA GLU A 318 -7.49 -5.96 5.20
C GLU A 318 -6.59 -6.91 5.98
N THR A 319 -6.33 -8.08 5.41
CA THR A 319 -5.26 -8.98 5.86
C THR A 319 -4.29 -9.25 4.73
N SER A 320 -3.03 -9.54 5.04
CA SER A 320 -2.00 -9.85 4.06
C SER A 320 -1.07 -10.97 4.57
N SER A 321 -0.41 -11.65 3.62
CA SER A 321 0.46 -12.78 3.90
C SER A 321 1.76 -12.67 3.11
N TYR A 322 2.89 -12.53 3.78
CA TYR A 322 4.20 -12.54 3.14
C TYR A 322 4.58 -13.88 2.52
N PRO A 323 4.22 -15.06 3.08
CA PRO A 323 4.37 -16.33 2.37
C PRO A 323 3.62 -16.37 1.03
N ALA A 324 2.40 -15.80 0.97
CA ALA A 324 1.66 -15.69 -0.30
C ALA A 324 2.36 -14.75 -1.29
N LEU A 325 2.92 -13.64 -0.81
CA LEU A 325 3.75 -12.74 -1.61
C LEU A 325 4.95 -13.46 -2.20
N GLN A 326 5.70 -14.21 -1.38
CA GLN A 326 6.87 -14.98 -1.83
C GLN A 326 6.50 -16.06 -2.84
N ALA A 327 5.39 -16.78 -2.60
CA ALA A 327 4.89 -17.79 -3.53
C ALA A 327 4.51 -17.17 -4.88
N ALA A 328 3.89 -15.99 -4.89
CA ALA A 328 3.56 -15.27 -6.12
C ALA A 328 4.83 -14.80 -6.86
N THR A 329 5.83 -14.29 -6.15
CA THR A 329 7.12 -13.88 -6.71
C THR A 329 7.85 -15.07 -7.35
N ALA A 330 7.80 -16.25 -6.72
CA ALA A 330 8.44 -17.48 -7.21
C ALA A 330 7.85 -18.01 -8.54
N THR A 331 6.68 -17.54 -8.96
CA THR A 331 6.10 -17.93 -10.27
C THR A 331 6.83 -17.32 -11.47
N GLY A 332 7.70 -16.36 -11.27
CA GLY A 332 8.35 -15.58 -12.32
C GLY A 332 7.45 -14.54 -12.99
N VAL A 333 6.18 -14.45 -12.61
CA VAL A 333 5.25 -13.42 -13.10
C VAL A 333 5.39 -12.17 -12.23
N LEU A 334 5.71 -11.03 -12.85
CA LEU A 334 5.83 -9.76 -12.16
C LEU A 334 4.46 -9.28 -11.66
N GLN A 335 4.38 -9.01 -10.37
CA GLN A 335 3.16 -8.53 -9.70
C GLN A 335 3.22 -7.02 -9.42
N LYS A 336 4.40 -6.43 -9.50
CA LYS A 336 4.71 -5.02 -9.28
C LYS A 336 5.97 -4.61 -10.03
N LEU A 337 6.19 -3.31 -10.14
CA LEU A 337 7.43 -2.69 -10.60
C LEU A 337 7.87 -1.66 -9.55
N ILE A 338 9.11 -1.69 -9.14
CA ILE A 338 9.68 -0.76 -8.15
C ILE A 338 10.93 -0.11 -8.74
N LEU A 339 10.92 1.22 -8.80
CA LEU A 339 12.12 1.99 -9.11
C LEU A 339 12.81 2.39 -7.81
N HIS A 340 13.96 1.79 -7.54
CA HIS A 340 14.76 2.06 -6.35
C HIS A 340 15.60 3.34 -6.49
N SER A 341 16.16 3.83 -5.39
CA SER A 341 16.95 5.06 -5.34
C SER A 341 18.20 5.07 -6.23
N ASP A 342 18.78 3.89 -6.44
CA ASP A 342 19.95 3.69 -7.31
C ASP A 342 19.60 3.55 -8.81
N GLY A 343 18.32 3.75 -9.17
CA GLY A 343 17.81 3.61 -10.53
C GLY A 343 17.59 2.17 -10.97
N THR A 344 17.72 1.18 -10.09
CA THR A 344 17.36 -0.21 -10.38
C THR A 344 15.84 -0.33 -10.50
N LEU A 345 15.35 -0.92 -11.60
CA LEU A 345 13.97 -1.35 -11.75
C LEU A 345 13.86 -2.83 -11.43
N SER A 346 13.04 -3.19 -10.47
CA SER A 346 12.80 -4.59 -10.08
C SER A 346 11.31 -4.92 -9.94
N GLY A 347 10.99 -6.20 -9.91
CA GLY A 347 9.66 -6.74 -9.62
C GLY A 347 9.41 -7.01 -8.13
N ASP A 348 10.34 -6.67 -7.27
CA ASP A 348 10.28 -6.94 -5.83
C ASP A 348 10.75 -5.72 -5.01
N TRP A 349 10.40 -5.70 -3.72
CA TRP A 349 10.92 -4.75 -2.73
C TRP A 349 12.43 -4.95 -2.45
N ASP A 350 12.96 -6.12 -2.72
CA ASP A 350 14.39 -6.38 -2.75
C ASP A 350 14.97 -5.95 -4.10
N PRO A 351 15.89 -4.95 -4.13
CA PRO A 351 16.46 -4.44 -5.37
C PRO A 351 17.33 -5.47 -6.12
N ASP A 352 17.68 -6.57 -5.49
CA ASP A 352 18.45 -7.66 -6.08
C ASP A 352 17.59 -8.83 -6.56
N SER A 353 16.26 -8.77 -6.31
CA SER A 353 15.29 -9.79 -6.72
C SER A 353 14.47 -9.31 -7.94
N GLN A 354 14.25 -10.21 -8.92
CA GLN A 354 13.48 -9.91 -10.15
C GLN A 354 13.90 -8.61 -10.84
N VAL A 355 15.21 -8.43 -11.04
CA VAL A 355 15.78 -7.21 -11.64
C VAL A 355 15.50 -7.15 -13.13
N LEU A 356 14.78 -6.12 -13.57
CA LEU A 356 14.47 -5.85 -14.97
C LEU A 356 15.58 -5.01 -15.63
N SER A 357 16.10 -4.00 -14.92
CA SER A 357 17.09 -3.09 -15.46
C SER A 357 17.88 -2.39 -14.36
N ARG A 358 19.19 -2.24 -14.57
CA ARG A 358 20.10 -1.45 -13.72
C ARG A 358 20.67 -0.26 -14.49
N VAL A 359 21.14 0.76 -13.78
CA VAL A 359 21.89 1.86 -14.40
C VAL A 359 23.17 1.30 -15.03
N GLY A 360 23.45 1.66 -16.28
CA GLY A 360 24.64 1.22 -17.01
C GLY A 360 24.53 -0.11 -17.75
N THR A 361 23.43 -0.85 -17.65
CA THR A 361 23.11 -1.98 -18.54
C THR A 361 22.43 -1.49 -19.82
N VAL A 362 23.17 -0.78 -20.67
CA VAL A 362 22.72 -0.54 -22.04
C VAL A 362 22.82 -1.88 -22.77
N SER A 363 21.69 -2.47 -23.16
CA SER A 363 21.71 -3.58 -24.10
C SER A 363 22.31 -3.06 -25.41
N VAL A 364 23.49 -3.52 -25.74
CA VAL A 364 24.03 -3.39 -27.11
C VAL A 364 23.09 -4.20 -27.98
N ALA A 365 22.14 -3.54 -28.64
CA ALA A 365 21.43 -4.13 -29.75
C ALA A 365 22.50 -4.58 -30.74
N SER A 366 22.68 -5.87 -30.87
CA SER A 366 23.53 -6.43 -31.90
C SER A 366 22.91 -6.10 -33.25
N SER A 367 23.33 -5.00 -33.85
CA SER A 367 23.11 -4.78 -35.27
C SER A 367 23.99 -5.79 -36.00
N SER A 368 23.48 -6.98 -36.21
CA SER A 368 24.01 -7.85 -37.27
C SER A 368 23.58 -7.22 -38.61
N ALA A 369 24.43 -6.31 -39.10
CA ALA A 369 24.41 -5.97 -40.51
C ALA A 369 25.08 -7.14 -41.20
N ASP A 370 24.31 -8.02 -41.78
CA ASP A 370 24.76 -8.98 -42.76
C ASP A 370 25.09 -8.23 -44.06
N PHE A 371 26.35 -8.43 -44.46
CA PHE A 371 26.82 -8.13 -45.83
C PHE A 371 26.42 -9.27 -46.77
#